data_9a49ab975839ce7e0ff342d2bd85d6cc
#
_entry.id   9a49ab975839ce7e0ff342d2bd85d6cc
#
_cell.length_a   1.000
_cell.length_b   1.000
_cell.length_c   1.000
_cell.angle_alpha   90.00
_cell.angle_beta   90.00
_cell.angle_gamma   90.00
#
_symmetry.space_group_name_H-M   'P 1'
#
loop_
_entity.id
_entity.type
_entity.pdbx_description
1 polymer ?
#
loop_
_entity_poly.entity_id
_entity_poly.type
_entity_poly.pdbx_seq_one_letter_code
_entity_poly.pdbx_strand_id
1 'polypeptide(L)'
;MTVGAVANCTEIHDEEGKTAETFEAALTVKGCEKASEFIRFCDAFEIPVLSITNVTGFKACMCAEKGLALAHMTSAFASATCPKVNLIAGDAFGSAYVTMNSKSIGADLVYAWPETKIGMMDAELAAKIMYADASADVLAEK
;
A
#
# COMPACT_ATOMS: atom_id res chain seq x y z
N MET A 1 0.96 -17.47 18.79
CA MET A 1 0.84 -16.00 18.89
C MET A 1 -0.17 -15.55 17.85
N THR A 2 -1.13 -14.73 18.24
CA THR A 2 -2.11 -14.13 17.30
C THR A 2 -1.50 -12.89 16.66
N VAL A 3 -1.67 -12.73 15.36
CA VAL A 3 -1.17 -11.58 14.59
C VAL A 3 -2.32 -11.07 13.71
N GLY A 4 -2.53 -9.76 13.70
CA GLY A 4 -3.42 -9.10 12.77
C GLY A 4 -2.74 -8.89 11.42
N ALA A 5 -3.35 -9.31 10.32
CA ALA A 5 -2.81 -9.10 8.98
C ALA A 5 -3.61 -8.05 8.21
N VAL A 6 -2.94 -7.07 7.64
CA VAL A 6 -3.52 -6.04 6.76
C VAL A 6 -2.80 -6.11 5.42
N ALA A 7 -3.54 -6.43 4.38
CA ALA A 7 -3.00 -6.50 3.02
C ALA A 7 -3.93 -5.81 2.03
N ASN A 8 -3.38 -5.18 1.01
CA ASN A 8 -4.16 -4.81 -0.15
C ASN A 8 -4.25 -6.02 -1.09
N CYS A 9 -5.49 -6.39 -1.44
CA CYS A 9 -5.76 -7.54 -2.29
C CYS A 9 -5.70 -7.12 -3.76
N THR A 10 -4.93 -7.83 -4.56
CA THR A 10 -4.86 -7.63 -6.02
C THR A 10 -5.53 -8.75 -6.80
N GLU A 11 -5.77 -9.90 -6.15
CA GLU A 11 -6.41 -11.06 -6.77
C GLU A 11 -7.31 -11.78 -5.77
N ILE A 12 -8.46 -12.23 -6.22
CA ILE A 12 -9.32 -13.17 -5.49
C ILE A 12 -9.31 -14.48 -6.24
N HIS A 13 -9.06 -15.57 -5.54
CA HIS A 13 -9.13 -16.92 -6.09
C HIS A 13 -10.43 -17.61 -5.70
N ASP A 14 -10.94 -18.46 -6.59
CA ASP A 14 -12.07 -19.33 -6.31
C ASP A 14 -11.65 -20.56 -5.47
N GLU A 15 -12.60 -21.43 -5.16
CA GLU A 15 -12.35 -22.67 -4.39
C GLU A 15 -11.42 -23.66 -5.12
N GLU A 16 -11.27 -23.51 -6.44
CA GLU A 16 -10.36 -24.31 -7.26
C GLU A 16 -8.96 -23.69 -7.39
N GLY A 17 -8.72 -22.51 -6.77
CA GLY A 17 -7.45 -21.80 -6.82
C GLY A 17 -7.22 -21.03 -8.13
N LYS A 18 -8.25 -20.85 -8.97
CA LYS A 18 -8.18 -20.01 -10.16
C LYS A 18 -8.49 -18.57 -9.82
N THR A 19 -7.84 -17.63 -10.48
CA THR A 19 -8.11 -16.20 -10.31
C THR A 19 -9.53 -15.88 -10.79
N ALA A 20 -10.42 -15.54 -9.85
CA ALA A 20 -11.80 -15.16 -10.13
C ALA A 20 -11.91 -13.66 -10.47
N GLU A 21 -11.20 -12.80 -9.73
CA GLU A 21 -11.16 -11.37 -9.97
C GLU A 21 -9.75 -10.82 -9.75
N THR A 22 -9.38 -9.80 -10.55
CA THR A 22 -8.15 -9.04 -10.39
C THR A 22 -8.46 -7.57 -10.12
N PHE A 23 -7.69 -6.94 -9.25
CA PHE A 23 -7.82 -5.54 -8.89
C PHE A 23 -6.51 -4.80 -9.12
N GLU A 24 -6.62 -3.51 -9.38
CA GLU A 24 -5.44 -2.64 -9.39
C GLU A 24 -4.76 -2.66 -8.01
N ALA A 25 -3.44 -2.62 -8.00
CA ALA A 25 -2.64 -2.47 -6.77
C ALA A 25 -2.77 -1.04 -6.21
N ALA A 26 -3.99 -0.61 -5.93
CA ALA A 26 -4.33 0.75 -5.52
C ALA A 26 -5.20 0.76 -4.27
N LEU A 27 -4.95 1.72 -3.38
CA LEU A 27 -5.75 1.90 -2.17
C LEU A 27 -7.12 2.51 -2.50
N THR A 28 -8.15 1.95 -1.91
CA THR A 28 -9.54 2.42 -2.03
C THR A 28 -10.01 3.04 -0.73
N VAL A 29 -11.03 3.92 -0.79
CA VAL A 29 -11.64 4.55 0.39
C VAL A 29 -12.10 3.49 1.40
N LYS A 30 -12.95 2.56 0.96
CA LYS A 30 -13.47 1.48 1.81
C LYS A 30 -12.38 0.56 2.37
N GLY A 31 -11.32 0.30 1.58
CA GLY A 31 -10.17 -0.46 2.03
C GLY A 31 -9.42 0.25 3.16
N CYS A 32 -9.20 1.56 3.03
CA CYS A 32 -8.56 2.37 4.06
C CYS A 32 -9.40 2.47 5.35
N GLU A 33 -10.72 2.63 5.23
CA GLU A 33 -11.63 2.65 6.38
C GLU A 33 -11.60 1.32 7.13
N LYS A 34 -11.80 0.21 6.42
CA LYS A 34 -11.72 -1.14 6.98
C LYS A 34 -10.37 -1.41 7.65
N ALA A 35 -9.26 -1.03 7.01
CA ALA A 35 -7.93 -1.20 7.57
C ALA A 35 -7.75 -0.36 8.84
N SER A 36 -8.19 0.91 8.85
CA SER A 36 -8.07 1.77 10.02
C SER A 36 -8.82 1.25 11.24
N GLU A 37 -10.04 0.74 11.06
CA GLU A 37 -10.83 0.12 12.12
C GLU A 37 -10.16 -1.14 12.67
N PHE A 38 -9.65 -2.00 11.77
CA PHE A 38 -8.98 -3.23 12.14
C PHE A 38 -7.66 -2.98 12.89
N ILE A 39 -6.86 -1.98 12.46
CA ILE A 39 -5.62 -1.60 13.14
C ILE A 39 -5.91 -1.11 14.56
N ARG A 40 -6.94 -0.26 14.73
CA ARG A 40 -7.35 0.21 16.06
C ARG A 40 -7.86 -0.92 16.95
N PHE A 41 -8.56 -1.89 16.38
CA PHE A 41 -8.95 -3.11 17.10
C PHE A 41 -7.72 -3.89 17.57
N CYS A 42 -6.74 -4.13 16.69
CA CYS A 42 -5.51 -4.82 17.05
C CYS A 42 -4.74 -4.09 18.15
N ASP A 43 -4.64 -2.76 18.05
CA ASP A 43 -3.96 -1.93 19.05
C ASP A 43 -4.65 -2.01 20.42
N ALA A 44 -6.00 -1.95 20.45
CA ALA A 44 -6.77 -2.04 21.68
C ALA A 44 -6.60 -3.38 22.43
N PHE A 45 -6.24 -4.45 21.72
CA PHE A 45 -6.01 -5.79 22.28
C PHE A 45 -4.53 -6.20 22.28
N GLU A 46 -3.61 -5.28 22.06
CA GLU A 46 -2.16 -5.52 21.99
C GLU A 46 -1.76 -6.62 20.99
N ILE A 47 -2.52 -6.75 19.89
CA ILE A 47 -2.26 -7.73 18.84
C ILE A 47 -1.25 -7.14 17.86
N PRO A 48 -0.06 -7.75 17.66
CA PRO A 48 0.89 -7.29 16.64
C PRO A 48 0.28 -7.25 15.24
N VAL A 49 0.65 -6.23 14.46
CA VAL A 49 0.13 -6.03 13.11
C VAL A 49 1.21 -6.30 12.07
N LEU A 50 0.91 -7.19 11.13
CA LEU A 50 1.67 -7.42 9.91
C LEU A 50 0.94 -6.74 8.75
N SER A 51 1.54 -5.74 8.12
CA SER A 51 1.08 -5.20 6.85
C SER A 51 1.83 -5.84 5.68
N ILE A 52 1.10 -6.23 4.64
CA ILE A 52 1.68 -6.74 3.39
C ILE A 52 1.36 -5.74 2.30
N THR A 53 2.40 -5.11 1.76
CA THR A 53 2.27 -3.97 0.85
C THR A 53 2.59 -4.37 -0.57
N ASN A 54 1.63 -4.12 -1.47
CA ASN A 54 1.79 -4.12 -2.92
C ASN A 54 0.92 -3.00 -3.47
N VAL A 55 1.46 -1.76 -3.58
CA VAL A 55 0.66 -0.59 -3.87
C VAL A 55 1.36 0.38 -4.81
N THR A 56 0.68 0.70 -5.90
CA THR A 56 1.18 1.64 -6.93
C THR A 56 0.59 3.05 -6.78
N GLY A 57 -0.50 3.20 -6.01
CA GLY A 57 -1.15 4.48 -5.84
C GLY A 57 -2.51 4.39 -5.15
N PHE A 58 -3.34 5.38 -5.42
CA PHE A 58 -4.72 5.45 -4.93
C PHE A 58 -5.68 5.29 -6.09
N LYS A 59 -6.73 4.49 -5.92
CA LYS A 59 -7.78 4.37 -6.92
C LYS A 59 -8.41 5.75 -7.16
N ALA A 60 -8.49 6.13 -8.43
CA ALA A 60 -9.11 7.39 -8.80
C ALA A 60 -10.59 7.38 -8.41
N CYS A 61 -10.99 8.24 -7.50
CA CYS A 61 -12.38 8.53 -7.21
C CYS A 61 -12.55 10.04 -7.01
N MET A 62 -13.67 10.58 -7.42
CA MET A 62 -14.00 12.00 -7.25
C MET A 62 -14.67 12.27 -5.88
N CYS A 63 -14.60 11.34 -4.93
CA CYS A 63 -15.24 11.48 -3.63
C CYS A 63 -14.37 12.32 -2.68
N ALA A 64 -14.99 13.26 -1.99
CA ALA A 64 -14.33 14.09 -0.97
C ALA A 64 -13.82 13.27 0.23
N GLU A 65 -14.38 12.09 0.45
CA GLU A 65 -14.07 11.18 1.56
C GLU A 65 -12.69 10.52 1.45
N LYS A 66 -12.07 10.53 0.25
CA LYS A 66 -10.76 9.90 0.01
C LYS A 66 -9.68 10.41 0.96
N GLY A 67 -9.57 11.74 1.09
CA GLY A 67 -8.57 12.34 1.97
C GLY A 67 -8.76 11.96 3.44
N LEU A 68 -10.01 11.90 3.89
CA LEU A 68 -10.36 11.54 5.26
C LEU A 68 -10.05 10.06 5.56
N ALA A 69 -10.43 9.15 4.67
CA ALA A 69 -10.14 7.71 4.84
C ALA A 69 -8.64 7.41 4.89
N LEU A 70 -7.86 8.10 4.04
CA LEU A 70 -6.40 8.00 4.05
C LEU A 70 -5.80 8.56 5.35
N ALA A 71 -6.28 9.71 5.81
CA ALA A 71 -5.86 10.31 7.07
C ALA A 71 -6.17 9.39 8.26
N HIS A 72 -7.34 8.75 8.28
CA HIS A 72 -7.73 7.78 9.31
C HIS A 72 -6.80 6.56 9.32
N MET A 73 -6.48 5.98 8.16
CA MET A 73 -5.57 4.83 8.08
C MET A 73 -4.15 5.20 8.50
N THR A 74 -3.64 6.33 8.02
CA THR A 74 -2.32 6.84 8.41
C THR A 74 -2.25 7.11 9.92
N SER A 75 -3.28 7.76 10.47
CA SER A 75 -3.38 8.03 11.91
C SER A 75 -3.46 6.74 12.73
N ALA A 76 -4.21 5.74 12.25
CA ALA A 76 -4.32 4.45 12.95
C ALA A 76 -2.95 3.76 13.05
N PHE A 77 -2.19 3.70 11.96
CA PHE A 77 -0.83 3.16 12.00
C PHE A 77 0.14 3.99 12.86
N ALA A 78 0.09 5.31 12.74
CA ALA A 78 1.01 6.20 13.46
C ALA A 78 0.77 6.20 14.97
N SER A 79 -0.49 6.08 15.41
CA SER A 79 -0.86 6.10 16.83
C SER A 79 -0.84 4.72 17.50
N ALA A 80 -0.88 3.63 16.73
CA ALA A 80 -0.87 2.29 17.28
C ALA A 80 0.43 2.00 18.05
N THR A 81 0.29 1.47 19.26
CA THR A 81 1.39 1.14 20.18
C THR A 81 1.80 -0.33 20.09
N CYS A 82 0.94 -1.19 19.54
CA CYS A 82 1.27 -2.59 19.30
C CYS A 82 2.42 -2.74 18.28
N PRO A 83 3.21 -3.83 18.33
CA PRO A 83 4.27 -4.08 17.36
C PRO A 83 3.76 -4.10 15.92
N LYS A 84 4.45 -3.39 15.02
CA LYS A 84 4.07 -3.24 13.62
C LYS A 84 5.21 -3.63 12.69
N VAL A 85 4.94 -4.59 11.82
CA VAL A 85 5.89 -5.05 10.80
C VAL A 85 5.29 -4.81 9.43
N ASN A 86 6.07 -4.30 8.50
CA ASN A 86 5.68 -4.15 7.10
C ASN A 86 6.51 -5.07 6.21
N LEU A 87 5.83 -5.87 5.38
CA LEU A 87 6.42 -6.67 4.34
C LEU A 87 6.02 -6.10 2.98
N ILE A 88 6.98 -5.61 2.22
CA ILE A 88 6.77 -5.16 0.85
C ILE A 88 6.90 -6.40 -0.05
N ALA A 89 5.77 -6.84 -0.61
CA ALA A 89 5.68 -8.05 -1.42
C ALA A 89 5.64 -7.77 -2.93
N GLY A 90 5.41 -6.54 -3.32
CA GLY A 90 5.35 -6.09 -4.71
C GLY A 90 5.79 -4.63 -4.84
N ASP A 91 5.08 -3.87 -5.62
CA ASP A 91 5.38 -2.45 -5.81
C ASP A 91 5.02 -1.62 -4.57
N ALA A 92 5.79 -0.56 -4.33
CA ALA A 92 5.58 0.35 -3.22
C ALA A 92 5.91 1.80 -3.64
N PHE A 93 4.90 2.50 -4.19
CA PHE A 93 5.11 3.82 -4.76
C PHE A 93 4.41 4.94 -3.99
N GLY A 94 5.13 6.04 -3.88
CA GLY A 94 4.65 7.34 -3.44
C GLY A 94 3.99 7.36 -2.07
N SER A 95 3.02 8.24 -1.91
CA SER A 95 2.30 8.42 -0.64
C SER A 95 1.41 7.22 -0.27
N ALA A 96 1.01 6.39 -1.23
CA ALA A 96 0.25 5.18 -0.96
C ALA A 96 1.09 4.16 -0.17
N TYR A 97 2.36 4.00 -0.52
CA TYR A 97 3.31 3.21 0.26
C TYR A 97 3.50 3.78 1.68
N VAL A 98 3.66 5.11 1.79
CA VAL A 98 3.82 5.75 3.11
C VAL A 98 2.65 5.39 4.03
N THR A 99 1.42 5.47 3.51
CA THR A 99 0.18 5.18 4.26
C THR A 99 0.06 3.71 4.70
N MET A 100 0.71 2.78 3.98
CA MET A 100 0.71 1.34 4.28
C MET A 100 1.79 0.92 5.29
N ASN A 101 1.81 1.56 6.46
CA ASN A 101 2.72 1.21 7.55
C ASN A 101 4.20 1.28 7.15
N SER A 102 4.60 2.38 6.52
CA SER A 102 6.01 2.60 6.22
C SER A 102 6.83 2.90 7.47
N LYS A 103 8.15 2.81 7.36
CA LYS A 103 9.07 3.19 8.45
C LYS A 103 8.87 4.63 8.92
N SER A 104 8.48 5.53 8.00
CA SER A 104 8.28 6.96 8.30
C SER A 104 7.06 7.25 9.17
N ILE A 105 6.06 6.36 9.22
CA ILE A 105 4.87 6.50 10.07
C ILE A 105 4.88 5.58 11.29
N GLY A 106 6.00 4.89 11.55
CA GLY A 106 6.20 4.17 12.80
C GLY A 106 6.19 2.65 12.72
N ALA A 107 6.42 2.04 11.56
CA ALA A 107 6.68 0.60 11.51
C ALA A 107 7.96 0.26 12.28
N ASP A 108 7.92 -0.75 13.12
CA ASP A 108 9.10 -1.21 13.88
C ASP A 108 10.13 -1.85 12.95
N LEU A 109 9.67 -2.71 12.05
CA LEU A 109 10.49 -3.39 11.05
C LEU A 109 9.82 -3.31 9.68
N VAL A 110 10.65 -3.11 8.65
CA VAL A 110 10.23 -3.14 7.25
C VAL A 110 11.13 -4.09 6.48
N TYR A 111 10.51 -5.06 5.83
CA TYR A 111 11.17 -6.03 4.95
C TYR A 111 10.66 -5.87 3.52
N ALA A 112 11.47 -6.22 2.56
CA ALA A 112 11.10 -6.21 1.14
C ALA A 112 11.58 -7.50 0.47
N TRP A 113 10.78 -8.03 -0.45
CA TRP A 113 11.25 -9.07 -1.35
C TRP A 113 12.33 -8.55 -2.30
N PRO A 114 13.24 -9.40 -2.80
CA PRO A 114 14.32 -8.96 -3.68
C PRO A 114 13.87 -8.30 -4.98
N GLU A 115 12.68 -8.63 -5.47
CA GLU A 115 12.13 -8.14 -6.75
C GLU A 115 11.21 -6.93 -6.61
N THR A 116 11.05 -6.38 -5.40
CA THR A 116 10.16 -5.25 -5.15
C THR A 116 10.71 -3.94 -5.70
N LYS A 117 9.80 -3.11 -6.20
CA LYS A 117 10.13 -1.75 -6.66
C LYS A 117 9.63 -0.73 -5.65
N ILE A 118 10.55 0.06 -5.11
CA ILE A 118 10.23 1.09 -4.11
C ILE A 118 10.66 2.45 -4.65
N GLY A 119 9.75 3.41 -4.72
CA GLY A 119 10.06 4.72 -5.25
C GLY A 119 8.95 5.75 -5.08
N MET A 120 9.18 6.94 -5.62
CA MET A 120 8.16 8.00 -5.65
C MET A 120 7.05 7.68 -6.65
N MET A 121 7.42 7.07 -7.77
CA MET A 121 6.52 6.64 -8.85
C MET A 121 7.21 5.56 -9.68
N ASP A 122 6.46 4.93 -10.56
CA ASP A 122 7.02 3.99 -11.53
C ASP A 122 8.01 4.67 -12.49
N ALA A 123 9.04 3.93 -12.91
CA ALA A 123 10.13 4.46 -13.73
C ALA A 123 9.64 4.98 -15.10
N GLU A 124 8.68 4.28 -15.71
CA GLU A 124 8.12 4.68 -17.00
C GLU A 124 7.35 6.02 -16.89
N LEU A 125 6.57 6.19 -15.80
CA LEU A 125 5.88 7.44 -15.54
C LEU A 125 6.86 8.57 -15.24
N ALA A 126 7.90 8.31 -14.47
CA ALA A 126 8.97 9.27 -14.19
C ALA A 126 9.66 9.73 -15.48
N ALA A 127 10.01 8.80 -16.37
CA ALA A 127 10.61 9.10 -17.65
C ALA A 127 9.69 9.97 -18.54
N LYS A 128 8.39 9.67 -18.60
CA LYS A 128 7.40 10.48 -19.34
C LYS A 128 7.30 11.91 -18.81
N ILE A 129 7.40 12.10 -17.49
CA ILE A 129 7.35 13.44 -16.90
C ILE A 129 8.65 14.20 -17.11
N MET A 130 9.79 13.56 -16.93
CA MET A 130 11.11 14.20 -17.05
C MET A 130 11.48 14.51 -18.51
N TYR A 131 11.01 13.72 -19.44
CA TYR A 131 11.33 13.79 -20.86
C TYR A 131 10.09 13.98 -21.71
N ALA A 132 9.15 14.82 -21.27
CA ALA A 132 7.85 15.04 -21.91
C ALA A 132 7.95 15.42 -23.39
N ASP A 133 9.04 16.11 -23.80
CA ASP A 133 9.30 16.53 -25.17
C ASP A 133 10.24 15.58 -25.96
N ALA A 134 10.63 14.44 -25.35
CA ALA A 134 11.53 13.49 -26.00
C ALA A 134 10.77 12.51 -26.91
N SER A 135 11.43 12.05 -27.97
CA SER A 135 10.89 11.00 -28.83
C SER A 135 10.78 9.67 -28.08
N ALA A 136 9.87 8.78 -28.53
CA ALA A 136 9.62 7.49 -27.90
C ALA A 136 10.89 6.62 -27.74
N ASP A 137 11.83 6.73 -28.67
CA ASP A 137 13.09 5.99 -28.65
C ASP A 137 14.00 6.42 -27.48
N VAL A 138 14.02 7.71 -27.12
CA VAL A 138 14.79 8.24 -25.99
C VAL A 138 14.17 7.83 -24.65
N LEU A 139 12.84 7.65 -24.60
CA LEU A 139 12.15 7.18 -23.39
C LEU A 139 12.41 5.70 -23.08
N ALA A 140 12.70 4.89 -24.08
CA ALA A 140 12.98 3.47 -23.92
C ALA A 140 14.40 3.17 -23.43
N GLU A 141 15.34 4.11 -23.57
CA GLU A 141 16.76 3.99 -23.15
C GLU A 141 17.02 4.49 -21.71
N LYS A 142 16.03 5.12 -21.06
CA LYS A 142 16.14 5.74 -19.71
C LYS A 142 15.35 4.99 -18.67
#